data_c0eb7e36f4e13b01b9db7ac63e4c24da
#
_entry.id   c0eb7e36f4e13b01b9db7ac63e4c24da
#
_cell.length_a   1.000
_cell.length_b   1.000
_cell.length_c   1.000
_cell.angle_alpha   90.00
_cell.angle_beta   90.00
_cell.angle_gamma   90.00
#
_symmetry.space_group_name_H-M   'P 1'
#
loop_
_entity.id
_entity.type
_entity.pdbx_description
1 polymer ?
#
loop_
_entity_poly.entity_id
_entity_poly.type
_entity_poly.pdbx_seq_one_letter_code
_entity_poly.pdbx_strand_id
1 'polypeptide(L)'
;MMMTFDRPVYFIGKAEYLDSWKTRRLFPALGMIPIDRDNGAKAAVALDAATKVLRGGALLCGFPEGTRSRDGHLHRGYIGAARLALSAGCPILPVGIVGTREIQPPGARLPRPGSCSVSIGHPVAAGDVEVNGRRSAARALTNQVMERIAALSGQRYVAEHQARGPVVDERSRRARPRHERSHGPVESRIPVPA
;
A
#
# COMPACT_ATOMS: atom_id res chain seq x y z
N MET A 1 7.20 -16.60 -1.83
CA MET A 1 8.24 -15.63 -2.19
C MET A 1 9.48 -15.70 -1.29
N MET A 2 9.34 -15.88 0.02
CA MET A 2 10.51 -16.04 0.94
C MET A 2 11.40 -17.26 0.64
N MET A 3 10.86 -18.31 0.03
CA MET A 3 11.61 -19.54 -0.30
C MET A 3 12.46 -19.47 -1.58
N THR A 4 12.40 -18.35 -2.31
CA THR A 4 13.11 -18.19 -3.59
C THR A 4 14.42 -17.41 -3.45
N PHE A 5 14.68 -16.81 -2.29
CA PHE A 5 15.86 -15.98 -2.04
C PHE A 5 16.63 -16.48 -0.82
N ASP A 6 17.97 -16.59 -0.97
CA ASP A 6 18.89 -16.94 0.14
C ASP A 6 19.14 -15.76 1.11
N ARG A 7 18.31 -14.71 1.04
CA ARG A 7 18.41 -13.50 1.85
C ARG A 7 17.11 -13.28 2.63
N PRO A 8 17.19 -12.73 3.85
CA PRO A 8 15.99 -12.35 4.59
C PRO A 8 15.19 -11.30 3.82
N VAL A 9 13.87 -11.49 3.76
CA VAL A 9 12.94 -10.61 3.07
C VAL A 9 12.11 -9.86 4.10
N TYR A 10 12.19 -8.54 4.07
CA TYR A 10 11.38 -7.64 4.88
C TYR A 10 10.27 -7.01 4.03
N PHE A 11 9.17 -6.62 4.66
CA PHE A 11 8.04 -6.00 3.98
C PHE A 11 7.71 -4.65 4.61
N ILE A 12 7.41 -3.68 3.75
CA ILE A 12 6.86 -2.41 4.20
C ILE A 12 5.34 -2.54 4.27
N GLY A 13 4.77 -2.33 5.47
CA GLY A 13 3.33 -2.38 5.70
C GLY A 13 2.80 -1.15 6.41
N LYS A 14 1.50 -0.92 6.33
CA LYS A 14 0.84 0.15 7.08
C LYS A 14 0.90 -0.13 8.59
N ALA A 15 1.16 0.92 9.39
CA ALA A 15 1.21 0.81 10.84
C ALA A 15 -0.11 0.31 11.45
N GLU A 16 -1.26 0.64 10.83
CA GLU A 16 -2.59 0.22 11.29
C GLU A 16 -2.78 -1.31 11.32
N TYR A 17 -1.96 -2.05 10.56
CA TYR A 17 -1.98 -3.52 10.66
C TYR A 17 -1.50 -4.04 12.01
N LEU A 18 -0.84 -3.22 12.83
CA LEU A 18 -0.38 -3.55 14.18
C LEU A 18 -1.38 -3.22 15.28
N ASP A 19 -2.54 -2.63 14.96
CA ASP A 19 -3.54 -2.21 15.95
C ASP A 19 -4.22 -3.41 16.64
N SER A 20 -4.21 -4.58 16.02
CA SER A 20 -4.71 -5.80 16.65
C SER A 20 -3.62 -6.49 17.48
N TRP A 21 -3.97 -6.96 18.67
CA TRP A 21 -3.04 -7.67 19.55
C TRP A 21 -2.42 -8.93 18.90
N LYS A 22 -3.16 -9.59 18.00
CA LYS A 22 -2.69 -10.77 17.26
C LYS A 22 -1.64 -10.40 16.21
N THR A 23 -1.90 -9.34 15.46
CA THR A 23 -1.05 -8.90 14.35
C THR A 23 0.17 -8.11 14.82
N ARG A 24 0.09 -7.49 15.99
CA ARG A 24 1.18 -6.71 16.59
C ARG A 24 2.44 -7.52 16.90
N ARG A 25 2.31 -8.82 17.19
CA ARG A 25 3.44 -9.73 17.38
C ARG A 25 3.79 -10.51 16.11
N LEU A 26 2.79 -10.88 15.33
CA LEU A 26 2.97 -11.72 14.14
C LEU A 26 3.69 -10.97 13.00
N PHE A 27 3.27 -9.77 12.66
CA PHE A 27 3.83 -9.08 11.49
C PHE A 27 5.29 -8.67 11.66
N PRO A 28 5.77 -8.13 12.80
CA PRO A 28 7.20 -7.91 13.01
C PRO A 28 8.02 -9.21 12.96
N ALA A 29 7.50 -10.32 13.51
CA ALA A 29 8.15 -11.63 13.44
C ALA A 29 8.29 -12.15 12.00
N LEU A 30 7.39 -11.72 11.09
CA LEU A 30 7.45 -12.01 9.66
C LEU A 30 8.28 -10.98 8.87
N GLY A 31 9.01 -10.09 9.54
CA GLY A 31 9.86 -9.08 8.90
C GLY A 31 9.10 -7.84 8.38
N MET A 32 7.90 -7.53 8.90
CA MET A 32 7.19 -6.33 8.51
C MET A 32 7.74 -5.09 9.22
N ILE A 33 8.14 -4.08 8.45
CA ILE A 33 8.50 -2.76 8.92
C ILE A 33 7.27 -1.86 8.81
N PRO A 34 6.69 -1.41 9.93
CA PRO A 34 5.50 -0.57 9.91
C PRO A 34 5.86 0.87 9.49
N ILE A 35 5.09 1.43 8.55
CA ILE A 35 5.21 2.83 8.16
C ILE A 35 3.91 3.56 8.46
N ASP A 36 4.01 4.58 9.32
CA ASP A 36 2.98 5.59 9.52
C ASP A 36 3.19 6.72 8.51
N ARG A 37 2.37 6.76 7.46
CA ARG A 37 2.53 7.72 6.36
C ARG A 37 1.96 9.10 6.67
N ASP A 38 1.13 9.18 7.68
CA ASP A 38 0.44 10.40 8.07
C ASP A 38 1.26 11.17 9.14
N ASN A 39 2.27 10.52 9.72
CA ASN A 39 3.20 11.12 10.66
C ASN A 39 4.63 11.16 10.08
N GLY A 40 5.05 12.33 9.62
CA GLY A 40 6.35 12.52 8.96
C GLY A 40 7.56 12.11 9.80
N ALA A 41 7.55 12.34 11.12
CA ALA A 41 8.64 11.96 12.02
C ALA A 41 8.75 10.43 12.16
N LYS A 42 7.60 9.74 12.36
CA LYS A 42 7.58 8.28 12.42
C LYS A 42 7.94 7.64 11.07
N ALA A 43 7.51 8.25 9.96
CA ALA A 43 7.90 7.81 8.63
C ALA A 43 9.41 7.92 8.41
N ALA A 44 10.07 8.97 8.91
CA ALA A 44 11.53 9.12 8.81
C ALA A 44 12.27 8.02 9.58
N VAL A 45 11.84 7.69 10.80
CA VAL A 45 12.41 6.60 11.60
C VAL A 45 12.27 5.25 10.89
N ALA A 46 11.09 4.97 10.32
CA ALA A 46 10.86 3.74 9.57
C ALA A 46 11.72 3.66 8.30
N LEU A 47 11.94 4.78 7.61
CA LEU A 47 12.83 4.85 6.44
C LEU A 47 14.30 4.61 6.82
N ASP A 48 14.76 5.13 7.99
CA ASP A 48 16.10 4.87 8.46
C ASP A 48 16.31 3.39 8.82
N ALA A 49 15.37 2.78 9.53
CA ALA A 49 15.37 1.35 9.81
C ALA A 49 15.40 0.51 8.51
N ALA A 50 14.59 0.86 7.53
CA ALA A 50 14.56 0.19 6.23
C ALA A 50 15.89 0.34 5.46
N THR A 51 16.53 1.51 5.54
CA THR A 51 17.84 1.75 4.94
C THR A 51 18.92 0.89 5.58
N LYS A 52 18.90 0.73 6.92
CA LYS A 52 19.85 -0.15 7.63
C LYS A 52 19.69 -1.63 7.21
N VAL A 53 18.44 -2.09 7.07
CA VAL A 53 18.12 -3.44 6.60
C VAL A 53 18.68 -3.68 5.20
N LEU A 54 18.49 -2.73 4.27
CA LEU A 54 19.01 -2.81 2.91
C LEU A 54 20.55 -2.83 2.87
N ARG A 55 21.21 -1.96 3.65
CA ARG A 55 22.68 -1.93 3.75
C ARG A 55 23.26 -3.19 4.38
N GLY A 56 22.49 -3.89 5.20
CA GLY A 56 22.82 -5.21 5.76
C GLY A 56 22.66 -6.36 4.75
N GLY A 57 22.32 -6.08 3.49
CA GLY A 57 22.20 -7.08 2.42
C GLY A 57 20.85 -7.81 2.37
N ALA A 58 19.89 -7.45 3.20
CA ALA A 58 18.54 -8.01 3.16
C ALA A 58 17.72 -7.46 1.97
N LEU A 59 16.64 -8.14 1.63
CA LEU A 59 15.67 -7.69 0.65
C LEU A 59 14.52 -6.93 1.33
N LEU A 60 14.07 -5.85 0.70
CA LEU A 60 12.93 -5.08 1.16
C LEU A 60 11.84 -5.05 0.09
N CYS A 61 10.70 -5.65 0.38
CA CYS A 61 9.53 -5.65 -0.49
C CYS A 61 8.57 -4.51 -0.13
N GLY A 62 8.04 -3.85 -1.15
CA GLY A 62 7.02 -2.82 -0.99
C GLY A 62 6.15 -2.69 -2.22
N PHE A 63 4.91 -2.27 -2.01
CA PHE A 63 3.99 -1.96 -3.09
C PHE A 63 4.08 -0.46 -3.40
N PRO A 64 4.58 -0.06 -4.58
CA PRO A 64 4.81 1.36 -4.88
C PRO A 64 3.53 2.20 -4.92
N GLU A 65 2.40 1.63 -5.28
CA GLU A 65 1.10 2.30 -5.24
C GLU A 65 0.61 2.59 -3.81
N GLY A 66 1.14 1.88 -2.83
CA GLY A 66 0.79 2.03 -1.43
C GLY A 66 -0.63 1.60 -1.06
N THR A 67 -1.39 1.06 -1.98
CA THR A 67 -2.72 0.52 -1.80
C THR A 67 -2.98 -0.58 -2.81
N ARG A 68 -4.05 -1.37 -2.63
CA ARG A 68 -4.49 -2.34 -3.63
C ARG A 68 -5.21 -1.62 -4.77
N SER A 69 -4.97 -2.04 -6.01
CA SER A 69 -5.73 -1.56 -7.16
C SER A 69 -7.21 -1.93 -7.03
N ARG A 70 -8.12 -0.97 -7.21
CA ARG A 70 -9.57 -1.18 -7.14
C ARG A 70 -10.19 -1.45 -8.49
N ASP A 71 -9.61 -0.91 -9.55
CA ASP A 71 -10.08 -0.99 -10.94
C ASP A 71 -9.29 -2.00 -11.79
N GLY A 72 -8.20 -2.56 -11.24
CA GLY A 72 -7.33 -3.50 -11.92
C GLY A 72 -6.21 -2.84 -12.72
N HIS A 73 -6.15 -1.50 -12.75
CA HIS A 73 -5.06 -0.76 -13.38
C HIS A 73 -3.86 -0.60 -12.43
N LEU A 74 -2.70 -0.35 -13.00
CA LEU A 74 -1.51 0.02 -12.25
C LEU A 74 -1.45 1.54 -12.14
N HIS A 75 -1.55 2.07 -10.94
CA HIS A 75 -1.55 3.50 -10.68
C HIS A 75 -0.17 4.04 -10.35
N ARG A 76 -0.04 5.37 -10.41
CA ARG A 76 1.21 6.07 -10.13
C ARG A 76 1.80 5.67 -8.78
N GLY A 77 3.07 5.28 -8.79
CA GLY A 77 3.81 4.92 -7.59
C GLY A 77 4.24 6.13 -6.75
N TYR A 78 4.32 5.93 -5.43
CA TYR A 78 4.96 6.87 -4.50
C TYR A 78 6.48 6.72 -4.54
N ILE A 79 7.20 7.81 -4.31
CA ILE A 79 8.67 7.87 -4.40
C ILE A 79 9.40 7.20 -3.23
N GLY A 80 8.70 6.60 -2.28
CA GLY A 80 9.31 6.06 -1.06
C GLY A 80 10.35 4.98 -1.32
N ALA A 81 10.03 4.00 -2.16
CA ALA A 81 10.95 2.92 -2.53
C ALA A 81 12.20 3.44 -3.27
N ALA A 82 12.02 4.37 -4.20
CA ALA A 82 13.13 4.99 -4.91
C ALA A 82 14.03 5.82 -3.98
N ARG A 83 13.46 6.55 -3.01
CA ARG A 83 14.25 7.26 -1.99
C ARG A 83 15.08 6.31 -1.15
N LEU A 84 14.53 5.17 -0.76
CA LEU A 84 15.25 4.13 -0.02
C LEU A 84 16.40 3.56 -0.85
N ALA A 85 16.14 3.20 -2.11
CA ALA A 85 17.14 2.66 -3.02
C ALA A 85 18.31 3.64 -3.24
N LEU A 86 18.00 4.92 -3.50
CA LEU A 86 18.99 5.99 -3.62
C LEU A 86 19.80 6.21 -2.33
N SER A 87 19.16 6.12 -1.16
CA SER A 87 19.83 6.30 0.14
C SER A 87 20.68 5.10 0.53
N ALA A 88 20.28 3.89 0.13
CA ALA A 88 21.00 2.67 0.42
C ALA A 88 22.08 2.33 -0.65
N GLY A 89 22.00 2.96 -1.83
CA GLY A 89 22.90 2.64 -2.97
C GLY A 89 22.59 1.27 -3.58
N CYS A 90 21.34 0.82 -3.54
CA CYS A 90 20.95 -0.49 -4.06
C CYS A 90 19.96 -0.38 -5.22
N PRO A 91 19.91 -1.37 -6.14
CA PRO A 91 18.95 -1.39 -7.23
C PRO A 91 17.55 -1.73 -6.75
N ILE A 92 16.55 -1.41 -7.58
CA ILE A 92 15.15 -1.85 -7.39
C ILE A 92 14.87 -2.99 -8.37
N LEU A 93 14.33 -4.08 -7.86
CA LEU A 93 13.89 -5.23 -8.65
C LEU A 93 12.37 -5.10 -8.92
N PRO A 94 11.93 -4.80 -10.15
CA PRO A 94 10.52 -4.73 -10.49
C PRO A 94 9.89 -6.12 -10.46
N VAL A 95 8.71 -6.24 -9.86
CA VAL A 95 7.97 -7.50 -9.78
C VAL A 95 6.52 -7.26 -10.22
N GLY A 96 6.09 -7.96 -11.26
CA GLY A 96 4.70 -8.01 -11.69
C GLY A 96 3.96 -9.17 -11.03
N ILE A 97 2.76 -8.94 -10.52
CA ILE A 97 1.91 -9.96 -9.90
C ILE A 97 0.54 -9.93 -10.58
N VAL A 98 0.11 -11.06 -11.13
CA VAL A 98 -1.17 -11.22 -11.85
C VAL A 98 -2.00 -12.31 -11.20
N GLY A 99 -3.34 -12.16 -11.17
CA GLY A 99 -4.27 -13.16 -10.63
C GLY A 99 -4.68 -12.93 -9.17
N THR A 100 -4.07 -11.99 -8.46
CA THR A 100 -4.41 -11.72 -7.04
C THR A 100 -5.79 -11.08 -6.87
N ARG A 101 -6.28 -10.36 -7.88
CA ARG A 101 -7.61 -9.74 -7.87
C ARG A 101 -8.73 -10.79 -7.93
N GLU A 102 -8.54 -11.83 -8.70
CA GLU A 102 -9.44 -12.97 -8.84
C GLU A 102 -9.51 -13.78 -7.54
N ILE A 103 -8.36 -13.95 -6.88
CA ILE A 103 -8.27 -14.62 -5.58
C ILE A 103 -8.95 -13.79 -4.49
N GLN A 104 -8.67 -12.50 -4.41
CA GLN A 104 -9.28 -11.63 -3.40
C GLN A 104 -9.73 -10.30 -4.01
N PRO A 105 -10.92 -10.24 -4.63
CA PRO A 105 -11.50 -9.02 -5.15
C PRO A 105 -11.64 -7.93 -4.07
N PRO A 106 -11.63 -6.64 -4.44
CA PRO A 106 -11.92 -5.56 -3.51
C PRO A 106 -13.23 -5.79 -2.76
N GLY A 107 -13.20 -5.71 -1.43
CA GLY A 107 -14.36 -5.95 -0.56
C GLY A 107 -14.62 -7.41 -0.17
N ALA A 108 -13.92 -8.38 -0.76
CA ALA A 108 -13.99 -9.78 -0.31
C ALA A 108 -13.30 -9.95 1.05
N ARG A 109 -13.98 -10.65 1.98
CA ARG A 109 -13.44 -10.95 3.32
C ARG A 109 -12.47 -12.12 3.30
N LEU A 110 -12.73 -13.12 2.47
CA LEU A 110 -11.92 -14.32 2.35
C LEU A 110 -11.40 -14.47 0.93
N PRO A 111 -10.17 -14.98 0.75
CA PRO A 111 -9.66 -15.33 -0.55
C PRO A 111 -10.44 -16.52 -1.13
N ARG A 112 -10.53 -16.58 -2.45
CA ARG A 112 -11.07 -17.71 -3.22
C ARG A 112 -9.93 -18.59 -3.70
N PRO A 113 -10.15 -19.88 -3.92
CA PRO A 113 -9.18 -20.70 -4.63
C PRO A 113 -8.87 -20.11 -6.00
N GLY A 114 -7.59 -20.06 -6.34
CA GLY A 114 -7.14 -19.50 -7.61
C GLY A 114 -5.61 -19.55 -7.70
N SER A 115 -5.09 -19.21 -8.87
CA SER A 115 -3.66 -19.12 -9.14
C SER A 115 -3.24 -17.68 -9.33
N CYS A 116 -2.02 -17.35 -8.92
CA CYS A 116 -1.37 -16.10 -9.27
C CYS A 116 0.00 -16.39 -9.88
N SER A 117 0.43 -15.53 -10.78
CA SER A 117 1.77 -15.57 -11.35
C SER A 117 2.60 -14.38 -10.83
N VAL A 118 3.88 -14.63 -10.65
CA VAL A 118 4.87 -13.63 -10.22
C VAL A 118 5.97 -13.59 -11.27
N SER A 119 6.14 -12.45 -11.91
CA SER A 119 7.18 -12.20 -12.90
C SER A 119 8.21 -11.23 -12.32
N ILE A 120 9.48 -11.63 -12.33
CA ILE A 120 10.60 -10.82 -11.81
C ILE A 120 11.35 -10.25 -13.00
N GLY A 121 11.52 -8.92 -13.03
CA GLY A 121 12.25 -8.22 -14.06
C GLY A 121 13.72 -8.01 -13.74
N HIS A 122 14.43 -7.34 -14.64
CA HIS A 122 15.82 -6.95 -14.42
C HIS A 122 15.93 -5.82 -13.39
N PRO A 123 16.97 -5.81 -12.55
CA PRO A 123 17.22 -4.73 -11.62
C PRO A 123 17.32 -3.37 -12.33
N VAL A 124 16.76 -2.34 -11.74
CA VAL A 124 16.89 -0.94 -12.16
C VAL A 124 17.89 -0.27 -11.20
N ALA A 125 19.03 0.16 -11.73
CA ALA A 125 20.05 0.78 -10.91
C ALA A 125 19.61 2.16 -10.40
N ALA A 126 19.92 2.48 -9.14
CA ALA A 126 19.57 3.76 -8.54
C ALA A 126 20.38 4.94 -9.12
N GLY A 127 21.56 4.65 -9.74
CA GLY A 127 22.45 5.64 -10.33
C GLY A 127 22.17 6.01 -11.78
N ASP A 128 21.30 5.28 -12.49
CA ASP A 128 21.06 5.48 -13.92
C ASP A 128 20.20 6.72 -14.25
N VAL A 129 19.84 7.50 -13.23
CA VAL A 129 18.97 8.66 -13.40
C VAL A 129 19.74 9.95 -13.13
N GLU A 130 20.29 10.54 -14.20
CA GLU A 130 20.88 11.88 -14.17
C GLU A 130 19.78 12.95 -14.13
N VAL A 131 19.42 13.41 -12.94
CA VAL A 131 18.46 14.52 -12.76
C VAL A 131 18.90 15.40 -11.60
N ASN A 132 18.82 16.71 -11.78
CA ASN A 132 19.10 17.68 -10.73
C ASN A 132 18.14 17.53 -9.53
N GLY A 133 18.70 17.08 -8.40
CA GLY A 133 18.01 17.01 -7.11
C GLY A 133 17.42 15.63 -6.76
N ARG A 134 17.58 15.25 -5.49
CA ARG A 134 17.16 13.94 -4.93
C ARG A 134 15.69 13.58 -5.15
N ARG A 135 14.79 14.58 -5.14
CA ARG A 135 13.36 14.35 -5.33
C ARG A 135 13.04 14.02 -6.78
N SER A 136 13.67 14.71 -7.72
CA SER A 136 13.52 14.46 -9.16
C SER A 136 14.09 13.11 -9.54
N ALA A 137 15.27 12.74 -9.03
CA ALA A 137 15.88 11.42 -9.23
C ALA A 137 14.97 10.31 -8.69
N ALA A 138 14.42 10.46 -7.47
CA ALA A 138 13.49 9.49 -6.91
C ALA A 138 12.20 9.36 -7.74
N ARG A 139 11.69 10.46 -8.32
CA ARG A 139 10.52 10.43 -9.19
C ARG A 139 10.82 9.71 -10.51
N ALA A 140 11.93 10.03 -11.16
CA ALA A 140 12.33 9.41 -12.41
C ALA A 140 12.58 7.90 -12.24
N LEU A 141 13.30 7.50 -11.18
CA LEU A 141 13.50 6.08 -10.83
C LEU A 141 12.19 5.38 -10.56
N THR A 142 11.24 6.03 -9.83
CA THR A 142 9.91 5.46 -9.61
C THR A 142 9.18 5.23 -10.92
N ASN A 143 9.17 6.20 -11.82
CA ASN A 143 8.47 6.07 -13.11
C ASN A 143 9.05 4.91 -13.93
N GLN A 144 10.37 4.80 -14.02
CA GLN A 144 11.04 3.70 -14.72
C GLN A 144 10.68 2.33 -14.12
N VAL A 145 10.64 2.21 -12.79
CA VAL A 145 10.20 0.99 -12.10
C VAL A 145 8.74 0.67 -12.40
N MET A 146 7.85 1.67 -12.38
CA MET A 146 6.43 1.47 -12.68
C MET A 146 6.19 1.01 -14.12
N GLU A 147 6.93 1.55 -15.09
CA GLU A 147 6.89 1.10 -16.49
C GLU A 147 7.31 -0.37 -16.61
N ARG A 148 8.36 -0.79 -15.90
CA ARG A 148 8.79 -2.20 -15.86
C ARG A 148 7.74 -3.10 -15.22
N ILE A 149 7.10 -2.65 -14.13
CA ILE A 149 6.01 -3.40 -13.49
C ILE A 149 4.82 -3.53 -14.45
N ALA A 150 4.45 -2.47 -15.18
CA ALA A 150 3.39 -2.50 -16.17
C ALA A 150 3.69 -3.54 -17.27
N ALA A 151 4.90 -3.56 -17.80
CA ALA A 151 5.32 -4.53 -18.80
C ALA A 151 5.27 -5.99 -18.29
N LEU A 152 5.66 -6.23 -17.03
CA LEU A 152 5.65 -7.55 -16.40
C LEU A 152 4.24 -8.05 -16.05
N SER A 153 3.34 -7.16 -15.66
CA SER A 153 1.99 -7.50 -15.22
C SER A 153 0.95 -7.42 -16.34
N GLY A 154 1.26 -6.75 -17.46
CA GLY A 154 0.31 -6.46 -18.53
C GLY A 154 -0.79 -5.45 -18.12
N GLN A 155 -0.70 -4.84 -16.94
CA GLN A 155 -1.68 -3.87 -16.47
C GLN A 155 -1.53 -2.53 -17.19
N ARG A 156 -2.67 -1.91 -17.50
CA ARG A 156 -2.70 -0.54 -18.02
C ARG A 156 -2.19 0.42 -16.93
N TYR A 157 -1.17 1.20 -17.27
CA TYR A 157 -0.62 2.23 -16.37
C TYR A 157 -1.46 3.51 -16.42
N VAL A 158 -1.79 4.04 -15.23
CA VAL A 158 -2.51 5.31 -15.02
C VAL A 158 -1.58 6.26 -14.28
N ALA A 159 -1.29 7.43 -14.88
CA ALA A 159 -0.31 8.39 -14.36
C ALA A 159 -0.77 9.16 -13.11
N GLU A 160 -1.93 8.81 -12.56
CA GLU A 160 -2.51 9.38 -11.35
C GLU A 160 -2.40 8.40 -10.18
N HIS A 161 -2.28 8.96 -8.97
CA HIS A 161 -2.34 8.13 -7.77
C HIS A 161 -3.77 7.60 -7.58
N GLN A 162 -3.89 6.34 -7.19
CA GLN A 162 -5.18 5.78 -6.80
C GLN A 162 -5.77 6.60 -5.64
N ALA A 163 -7.02 7.04 -5.78
CA ALA A 163 -7.73 7.72 -4.71
C ALA A 163 -7.76 6.84 -3.45
N ARG A 164 -7.29 7.38 -2.34
CA ARG A 164 -7.46 6.73 -1.04
C ARG A 164 -8.95 6.72 -0.73
N GLY A 165 -9.58 5.54 -0.82
CA GLY A 165 -10.95 5.41 -0.35
C GLY A 165 -11.01 5.63 1.16
N PRO A 166 -12.18 5.96 1.72
CA PRO A 166 -12.35 6.04 3.16
C PRO A 166 -11.82 4.75 3.79
N VAL A 167 -11.03 4.90 4.84
CA VAL A 167 -10.69 3.79 5.73
C VAL A 167 -12.03 3.29 6.25
N VAL A 168 -12.49 2.16 5.74
CA VAL A 168 -13.71 1.54 6.25
C VAL A 168 -13.31 0.89 7.55
N ASP A 169 -13.35 1.68 8.64
CA ASP A 169 -13.26 1.17 9.99
C ASP A 169 -14.45 0.22 10.19
N GLU A 170 -14.16 -1.07 10.30
CA GLU A 170 -15.20 -2.09 10.57
C GLU A 170 -15.93 -1.82 11.88
N ARG A 171 -15.38 -1.00 12.78
CA ARG A 171 -16.04 -0.56 14.03
C ARG A 171 -17.17 0.44 13.76
N SER A 172 -17.03 1.31 12.75
CA SER A 172 -18.08 2.27 12.38
C SER A 172 -19.29 1.60 11.70
N ARG A 173 -19.12 0.40 11.10
CA ARG A 173 -20.26 -0.39 10.58
C ARG A 173 -21.10 -1.07 11.67
N ARG A 174 -20.52 -1.33 12.85
CA ARG A 174 -21.26 -1.88 13.99
C ARG A 174 -21.99 -0.80 14.81
N ALA A 175 -21.64 0.47 14.64
CA ALA A 175 -22.18 1.62 15.34
C ALA A 175 -23.32 2.35 14.60
N ARG A 176 -23.91 1.79 13.53
CA ARG A 176 -25.14 2.33 12.98
C ARG A 176 -26.28 1.94 13.91
N PRO A 177 -26.88 2.88 14.66
CA PRO A 177 -28.06 2.61 15.46
C PRO A 177 -29.20 2.21 14.53
N ARG A 178 -29.91 1.15 14.95
CA ARG A 178 -31.16 0.74 14.34
C ARG A 178 -32.18 1.87 14.50
N HIS A 179 -32.80 2.25 13.40
CA HIS A 179 -34.08 2.92 13.32
C HIS A 179 -34.28 4.23 14.11
N GLU A 180 -34.05 5.35 13.45
CA GLU A 180 -34.95 6.48 13.61
C GLU A 180 -36.26 6.16 12.87
N ARG A 181 -37.27 5.80 13.64
CA ARG A 181 -38.67 5.82 13.16
C ARG A 181 -39.03 7.28 13.02
N SER A 182 -39.35 7.71 11.82
CA SER A 182 -39.95 8.99 11.53
C SER A 182 -41.27 9.11 12.30
N HIS A 183 -41.28 9.96 13.32
CA HIS A 183 -42.54 10.49 13.85
C HIS A 183 -42.89 11.68 12.97
N GLY A 184 -43.97 11.56 12.23
CA GLY A 184 -44.59 12.64 11.48
C GLY A 184 -45.04 13.78 12.43
N PRO A 185 -45.25 14.99 11.91
CA PRO A 185 -45.58 16.15 12.69
C PRO A 185 -46.98 15.98 13.33
N VAL A 186 -47.04 16.12 14.66
CA VAL A 186 -48.29 16.23 15.42
C VAL A 186 -48.83 17.63 15.21
N GLU A 187 -49.90 17.74 14.45
CA GLU A 187 -50.69 18.97 14.28
C GLU A 187 -51.39 19.29 15.60
N SER A 188 -50.92 20.29 16.34
CA SER A 188 -51.58 20.85 17.50
C SER A 188 -52.67 21.84 17.06
N ARG A 189 -53.92 21.40 17.10
CA ARG A 189 -55.12 22.29 17.01
C ARG A 189 -55.25 23.03 18.32
N ILE A 190 -55.09 24.36 18.30
CA ILE A 190 -55.46 25.28 19.38
C ILE A 190 -56.93 25.63 19.18
N PRO A 191 -57.81 25.50 20.20
CA PRO A 191 -59.18 25.99 20.14
C PRO A 191 -59.20 27.49 20.44
N VAL A 192 -59.89 28.27 19.57
CA VAL A 192 -60.20 29.69 19.79
C VAL A 192 -61.45 29.76 20.62
N PRO A 193 -61.54 30.52 21.78
CA PRO A 193 -62.75 30.79 22.51
C PRO A 193 -63.55 31.89 21.83
N ALA A 194 -64.89 31.79 22.03
CA ALA A 194 -65.96 32.66 21.56
C ALA A 194 -65.89 34.11 22.09
#